data_63a42f73c82559c9fb797b38c4a2710d
#
_entry.id   63a42f73c82559c9fb797b38c4a2710d
#
_cell.length_a   1.000
_cell.length_b   1.000
_cell.length_c   1.000
_cell.angle_alpha   90.00
_cell.angle_beta   90.00
_cell.angle_gamma   90.00
#
_symmetry.space_group_name_H-M   'P 1'
#
loop_
_entity.id
_entity.type
_entity.pdbx_description
1 polymer ?
#
loop_
_entity_poly.entity_id
_entity_poly.type
_entity_poly.pdbx_seq_one_letter_code
_entity_poly.pdbx_strand_id
1 'polypeptide(L)'
;DLHSFPTRRSSDLAIMRYIDGFYLPMVEVVKYLYDNDFTIYVVSGTERTTTRAIVANSPISEYVSPNHVIGTEFEVKEKGHEDESSNMNYKYADGDELVYTGGFIQKNLNANKSIYIEREIGKRPVLAFGNSGSDTSMMNYALDKRNPYPAEAYMIVADDSVREWGTQNWDKKSAEYKEQGYTPISMKNDFKQIYKDGIEKGEKQYDPDASESV
;
A
#
# COMPACT_ATOMS: atom_id res chain seq x y z
N ASP A 1 -21.38 -0.16 -1.41
CA ASP A 1 -21.52 -1.50 -1.98
C ASP A 1 -20.13 -2.05 -2.28
N LEU A 2 -19.56 -2.82 -1.33
CA LEU A 2 -18.24 -3.44 -1.43
C LEU A 2 -18.15 -4.54 -2.50
N HIS A 3 -19.20 -4.69 -3.30
CA HIS A 3 -19.33 -5.73 -4.32
C HIS A 3 -18.94 -5.28 -5.73
N SER A 4 -18.45 -4.06 -5.92
CA SER A 4 -18.08 -3.56 -7.26
C SER A 4 -16.64 -3.85 -7.69
N PHE A 5 -15.84 -4.53 -6.88
CA PHE A 5 -14.63 -5.16 -7.40
C PHE A 5 -15.06 -6.35 -8.26
N PRO A 6 -14.44 -6.57 -9.44
CA PRO A 6 -14.82 -7.67 -10.31
C PRO A 6 -14.61 -9.01 -9.58
N THR A 7 -15.65 -9.44 -8.88
CA THR A 7 -15.71 -10.80 -8.33
C THR A 7 -16.01 -11.71 -9.50
N ARG A 8 -14.98 -12.32 -10.08
CA ARG A 8 -15.21 -13.43 -10.99
C ARG A 8 -15.89 -14.56 -10.22
N ARG A 9 -16.77 -15.25 -10.95
CA ARG A 9 -17.55 -16.38 -10.41
C ARG A 9 -16.62 -17.44 -9.84
N SER A 10 -17.02 -18.07 -8.77
CA SER A 10 -16.29 -19.13 -8.03
C SER A 10 -15.98 -20.40 -8.84
N SER A 11 -16.36 -20.48 -10.12
CA SER A 11 -16.03 -21.56 -11.02
C SER A 11 -14.71 -21.38 -11.75
N ASP A 12 -14.14 -20.16 -11.74
CA ASP A 12 -12.86 -19.88 -12.39
C ASP A 12 -11.80 -19.84 -11.31
N LEU A 13 -11.22 -20.99 -11.10
CA LEU A 13 -10.14 -21.33 -10.21
C LEU A 13 -9.19 -20.18 -9.91
N ALA A 14 -9.11 -19.88 -8.61
CA ALA A 14 -7.97 -19.25 -7.97
C ALA A 14 -7.57 -17.87 -8.48
N ILE A 15 -8.51 -16.96 -8.67
CA ILE A 15 -8.15 -15.56 -8.67
C ILE A 15 -7.93 -15.15 -7.23
N MET A 16 -6.69 -14.92 -6.90
CA MET A 16 -6.27 -14.41 -5.62
C MET A 16 -6.98 -13.08 -5.35
N ARG A 17 -7.77 -13.01 -4.29
CA ARG A 17 -8.39 -11.76 -3.85
C ARG A 17 -7.30 -10.83 -3.32
N TYR A 18 -7.49 -9.52 -3.35
CA TYR A 18 -6.55 -8.56 -2.77
C TYR A 18 -6.17 -8.88 -1.31
N ILE A 19 -7.13 -9.36 -0.52
CA ILE A 19 -6.91 -9.75 0.89
C ILE A 19 -6.09 -11.05 1.04
N ASP A 20 -5.95 -11.83 0.00
CA ASP A 20 -5.13 -13.05 -0.01
C ASP A 20 -3.72 -12.80 -0.54
N GLY A 21 -3.49 -11.65 -1.22
CA GLY A 21 -2.23 -11.28 -1.87
C GLY A 21 -1.16 -10.69 -0.96
N PHE A 22 -1.28 -10.84 0.34
CA PHE A 22 -0.25 -10.40 1.27
C PHE A 22 0.93 -11.37 1.25
N TYR A 23 2.13 -10.84 1.01
CA TYR A 23 3.34 -11.62 1.06
C TYR A 23 3.61 -12.09 2.48
N LEU A 24 3.63 -13.40 2.67
CA LEU A 24 3.79 -14.03 3.99
C LEU A 24 5.02 -13.51 4.76
N PRO A 25 6.22 -13.38 4.15
CA PRO A 25 7.38 -12.84 4.87
C PRO A 25 7.15 -11.40 5.34
N MET A 26 6.38 -10.59 4.60
CA MET A 26 6.08 -9.23 5.02
C MET A 26 5.05 -9.18 6.15
N VAL A 27 4.11 -10.12 6.18
CA VAL A 27 3.21 -10.30 7.33
C VAL A 27 4.00 -10.64 8.60
N GLU A 28 4.98 -11.54 8.47
CA GLU A 28 5.86 -11.93 9.58
C GLU A 28 6.74 -10.75 10.05
N VAL A 29 7.26 -9.95 9.14
CA VAL A 29 8.01 -8.72 9.46
C VAL A 29 7.12 -7.72 10.20
N VAL A 30 5.91 -7.47 9.72
CA VAL A 30 4.94 -6.58 10.37
C VAL A 30 4.65 -7.04 11.80
N LYS A 31 4.36 -8.33 11.97
CA LYS A 31 4.14 -8.92 13.29
C LYS A 31 5.36 -8.75 14.20
N TYR A 32 6.55 -9.11 13.72
CA TYR A 32 7.79 -9.00 14.49
C TYR A 32 8.05 -7.56 14.95
N LEU A 33 7.88 -6.59 14.07
CA LEU A 33 8.06 -5.18 14.40
C LEU A 33 7.03 -4.71 15.43
N TYR A 34 5.76 -5.10 15.26
CA TYR A 34 4.70 -4.77 16.22
C TYR A 34 4.99 -5.37 17.61
N ASP A 35 5.41 -6.63 17.67
CA ASP A 35 5.78 -7.32 18.92
C ASP A 35 7.03 -6.68 19.61
N ASN A 36 7.77 -5.85 18.89
CA ASN A 36 8.92 -5.09 19.39
C ASN A 36 8.63 -3.56 19.49
N ASP A 37 7.39 -3.20 19.74
CA ASP A 37 6.95 -1.82 20.02
C ASP A 37 7.10 -0.82 18.85
N PHE A 38 7.20 -1.32 17.60
CA PHE A 38 7.13 -0.43 16.44
C PHE A 38 5.69 -0.11 16.08
N THR A 39 5.44 1.14 15.74
CA THR A 39 4.17 1.56 15.14
C THR A 39 4.22 1.35 13.63
N ILE A 40 3.27 0.57 13.12
CA ILE A 40 3.21 0.19 11.70
C ILE A 40 2.25 1.10 10.95
N TYR A 41 2.69 1.64 9.82
CA TYR A 41 1.88 2.42 8.90
C TYR A 41 1.84 1.78 7.52
N VAL A 42 0.66 1.75 6.91
CA VAL A 42 0.49 1.38 5.50
C VAL A 42 0.37 2.66 4.67
N VAL A 43 1.26 2.84 3.70
CA VAL A 43 1.32 4.03 2.83
C VAL A 43 1.04 3.61 1.39
N SER A 44 -0.22 3.64 0.99
CA SER A 44 -0.74 3.08 -0.26
C SER A 44 -1.06 4.14 -1.30
N GLY A 45 -0.84 3.81 -2.58
CA GLY A 45 -1.37 4.59 -3.70
C GLY A 45 -2.86 4.37 -3.97
N THR A 46 -3.46 3.36 -3.36
CA THR A 46 -4.90 3.09 -3.41
C THR A 46 -5.65 4.10 -2.55
N GLU A 47 -6.93 4.29 -2.81
CA GLU A 47 -7.81 5.14 -2.02
C GLU A 47 -7.83 4.67 -0.54
N ARG A 48 -7.83 5.65 0.39
CA ARG A 48 -7.61 5.43 1.83
C ARG A 48 -8.66 4.51 2.46
N THR A 49 -9.94 4.72 2.17
CA THR A 49 -11.01 3.91 2.78
C THR A 49 -11.01 2.49 2.24
N THR A 50 -10.75 2.33 0.95
CA THR A 50 -10.53 1.01 0.33
C THR A 50 -9.32 0.30 0.96
N THR A 51 -8.22 1.02 1.16
CA THR A 51 -7.02 0.46 1.80
C THR A 51 -7.33 0.06 3.25
N ARG A 52 -8.08 0.87 4.00
CA ARG A 52 -8.54 0.53 5.36
C ARG A 52 -9.38 -0.75 5.37
N ALA A 53 -10.31 -0.89 4.43
CA ALA A 53 -11.14 -2.09 4.32
C ALA A 53 -10.31 -3.33 3.99
N ILE A 54 -9.30 -3.21 3.11
CA ILE A 54 -8.37 -4.30 2.79
C ILE A 54 -7.57 -4.68 4.03
N VAL A 55 -6.96 -3.72 4.72
CA VAL A 55 -6.14 -3.96 5.93
C VAL A 55 -6.98 -4.59 7.04
N ALA A 56 -8.18 -4.11 7.29
CA ALA A 56 -9.08 -4.63 8.33
C ALA A 56 -9.49 -6.10 8.11
N ASN A 57 -9.42 -6.58 6.86
CA ASN A 57 -9.75 -7.96 6.50
C ASN A 57 -8.50 -8.79 6.12
N SER A 58 -7.32 -8.34 6.47
CA SER A 58 -6.05 -8.93 6.09
C SER A 58 -5.33 -9.58 7.28
N PRO A 59 -4.25 -10.35 7.01
CA PRO A 59 -3.42 -10.94 8.06
C PRO A 59 -2.71 -9.92 8.97
N ILE A 60 -2.66 -8.63 8.60
CA ILE A 60 -2.03 -7.57 9.39
C ILE A 60 -3.04 -6.71 10.16
N SER A 61 -4.32 -7.10 10.18
CA SER A 61 -5.40 -6.32 10.80
C SER A 61 -5.20 -6.05 12.31
N GLU A 62 -4.56 -6.97 13.01
CA GLU A 62 -4.27 -6.82 14.45
C GLU A 62 -3.10 -5.86 14.73
N TYR A 63 -2.26 -5.60 13.72
CA TYR A 63 -1.02 -4.82 13.86
C TYR A 63 -1.13 -3.40 13.31
N VAL A 64 -2.15 -3.13 12.49
CA VAL A 64 -2.33 -1.84 11.80
C VAL A 64 -3.73 -1.31 12.06
N SER A 65 -3.84 -0.31 12.91
CA SER A 65 -5.11 0.36 13.17
C SER A 65 -5.54 1.26 11.99
N PRO A 66 -6.84 1.54 11.82
CA PRO A 66 -7.36 2.32 10.69
C PRO A 66 -6.74 3.72 10.52
N ASN A 67 -6.34 4.37 11.61
CA ASN A 67 -5.67 5.67 11.60
C ASN A 67 -4.19 5.58 11.18
N HIS A 68 -3.62 4.39 11.09
CA HIS A 68 -2.28 4.14 10.57
C HIS A 68 -2.28 3.77 9.06
N VAL A 69 -3.39 3.99 8.38
CA VAL A 69 -3.50 3.79 6.94
C VAL A 69 -3.53 5.14 6.23
N ILE A 70 -2.51 5.39 5.44
CA ILE A 70 -2.34 6.56 4.58
C ILE A 70 -2.58 6.13 3.13
N GLY A 71 -3.47 6.82 2.43
CA GLY A 71 -3.86 6.47 1.05
C GLY A 71 -4.12 7.70 0.19
N THR A 72 -4.48 7.45 -1.06
CA THR A 72 -5.03 8.49 -1.96
C THR A 72 -6.30 9.06 -1.35
N GLU A 73 -6.51 10.37 -1.47
CA GLU A 73 -7.63 11.06 -0.86
C GLU A 73 -8.63 11.58 -1.90
N PHE A 74 -9.89 11.37 -1.57
CA PHE A 74 -11.03 12.02 -2.20
C PHE A 74 -11.74 12.90 -1.19
N GLU A 75 -12.48 13.88 -1.71
CA GLU A 75 -13.24 14.80 -0.88
C GLU A 75 -14.42 14.08 -0.22
N VAL A 76 -14.60 14.38 1.06
CA VAL A 76 -15.71 13.90 1.87
C VAL A 76 -16.42 15.13 2.45
N LYS A 77 -17.73 15.15 2.38
CA LYS A 77 -18.57 16.22 2.94
C LYS A 77 -19.80 15.64 3.63
N GLU A 78 -20.50 16.48 4.35
CA GLU A 78 -21.78 16.15 4.94
C GLU A 78 -22.83 16.06 3.84
N LYS A 79 -23.66 15.03 3.89
CA LYS A 79 -24.74 14.77 2.93
C LYS A 79 -25.75 15.90 2.93
N GLY A 80 -26.05 16.44 1.76
CA GLY A 80 -26.94 17.58 1.59
C GLY A 80 -26.27 18.95 1.76
N HIS A 81 -24.96 19.00 2.05
CA HIS A 81 -24.15 20.20 2.20
C HIS A 81 -22.89 20.17 1.31
N GLU A 82 -22.94 19.38 0.26
CA GLU A 82 -21.79 19.14 -0.64
C GLU A 82 -21.35 20.40 -1.39
N ASP A 83 -22.27 21.34 -1.62
CA ASP A 83 -22.00 22.61 -2.33
C ASP A 83 -21.32 23.67 -1.43
N GLU A 84 -21.25 23.47 -0.15
CA GLU A 84 -20.59 24.41 0.76
C GLU A 84 -19.07 24.38 0.59
N SER A 85 -18.47 25.51 0.22
CA SER A 85 -17.09 25.59 -0.20
C SER A 85 -16.04 25.26 0.89
N SER A 86 -16.44 25.28 2.16
CA SER A 86 -15.51 25.08 3.27
C SER A 86 -16.08 24.42 4.51
N ASN A 87 -17.34 24.05 4.50
CA ASN A 87 -18.10 23.60 5.68
C ASN A 87 -18.00 24.56 6.90
N MET A 88 -17.60 25.81 6.67
CA MET A 88 -17.42 26.79 7.72
C MET A 88 -18.75 27.21 8.36
N ASN A 89 -19.83 27.07 7.62
CA ASN A 89 -21.16 27.52 8.04
C ASN A 89 -22.04 26.38 8.53
N TYR A 90 -21.69 25.14 8.17
CA TYR A 90 -22.42 23.95 8.62
C TYR A 90 -21.70 23.32 9.82
N LYS A 91 -22.47 22.84 10.77
CA LYS A 91 -21.96 22.12 11.95
C LYS A 91 -22.55 20.74 11.96
N TYR A 92 -21.69 19.72 11.92
CA TYR A 92 -22.09 18.32 12.01
C TYR A 92 -23.02 18.10 13.21
N ALA A 93 -24.18 17.51 12.96
CA ALA A 93 -25.21 17.22 13.95
C ALA A 93 -25.42 15.72 14.10
N ASP A 94 -26.08 15.30 15.18
CA ASP A 94 -26.43 13.91 15.37
C ASP A 94 -27.34 13.40 14.25
N GLY A 95 -26.94 12.30 13.62
CA GLY A 95 -27.64 11.71 12.49
C GLY A 95 -27.13 12.14 11.12
N ASP A 96 -26.17 13.06 11.03
CA ASP A 96 -25.54 13.42 9.77
C ASP A 96 -24.72 12.25 9.20
N GLU A 97 -24.63 12.21 7.88
CA GLU A 97 -23.84 11.23 7.13
C GLU A 97 -22.71 11.94 6.39
N LEU A 98 -21.52 11.30 6.37
CA LEU A 98 -20.42 11.73 5.51
C LEU A 98 -20.44 10.95 4.21
N VAL A 99 -20.35 11.67 3.10
CA VAL A 99 -20.41 11.11 1.74
C VAL A 99 -19.22 11.56 0.89
N TYR A 100 -18.82 10.71 -0.04
CA TYR A 100 -17.85 11.08 -1.06
C TYR A 100 -18.56 11.95 -2.13
N THR A 101 -17.99 13.11 -2.43
CA THR A 101 -18.51 14.01 -3.47
C THR A 101 -18.03 13.63 -4.87
N GLY A 102 -17.01 12.75 -4.97
CA GLY A 102 -16.29 12.46 -6.20
C GLY A 102 -15.13 13.42 -6.47
N GLY A 103 -14.95 14.45 -5.65
CA GLY A 103 -13.81 15.37 -5.74
C GLY A 103 -12.51 14.65 -5.42
N PHE A 104 -11.52 14.77 -6.33
CA PHE A 104 -10.18 14.21 -6.14
C PHE A 104 -9.31 15.24 -5.42
N ILE A 105 -8.70 14.85 -4.31
CA ILE A 105 -7.83 15.73 -3.53
C ILE A 105 -6.37 15.49 -3.92
N GLN A 106 -5.85 14.29 -3.67
CA GLN A 106 -4.42 14.04 -3.92
C GLN A 106 -4.10 12.55 -4.05
N LYS A 107 -3.33 12.20 -5.08
CA LYS A 107 -2.78 10.86 -5.28
C LYS A 107 -1.59 10.61 -4.34
N ASN A 108 -1.61 9.52 -3.58
CA ASN A 108 -0.53 9.19 -2.67
C ASN A 108 0.57 8.34 -3.35
N LEU A 109 1.24 8.92 -4.33
CA LEU A 109 2.37 8.31 -5.06
C LEU A 109 3.59 9.25 -5.06
N ASN A 110 4.77 8.69 -5.26
CA ASN A 110 6.03 9.44 -5.37
C ASN A 110 6.23 10.41 -4.19
N ALA A 111 6.53 11.68 -4.45
CA ALA A 111 6.77 12.70 -3.44
C ALA A 111 5.60 12.84 -2.44
N ASN A 112 4.37 12.59 -2.88
CA ASN A 112 3.21 12.70 -2.02
C ASN A 112 3.23 11.68 -0.87
N LYS A 113 3.85 10.51 -1.02
CA LYS A 113 4.04 9.58 0.11
C LYS A 113 4.81 10.23 1.26
N SER A 114 5.90 10.94 0.96
CA SER A 114 6.67 11.66 1.99
C SER A 114 5.88 12.81 2.61
N ILE A 115 5.13 13.56 1.78
CA ILE A 115 4.29 14.67 2.24
C ILE A 115 3.21 14.16 3.19
N TYR A 116 2.55 13.06 2.84
CA TYR A 116 1.52 12.47 3.70
C TYR A 116 2.09 11.89 4.98
N ILE A 117 3.27 11.26 4.94
CA ILE A 117 3.97 10.78 6.14
C ILE A 117 4.25 11.96 7.09
N GLU A 118 4.79 13.07 6.57
CA GLU A 118 5.03 14.26 7.38
C GLU A 118 3.74 14.81 7.97
N ARG A 119 2.69 14.94 7.16
CA ARG A 119 1.41 15.53 7.58
C ARG A 119 0.65 14.68 8.60
N GLU A 120 0.61 13.36 8.39
CA GLU A 120 -0.21 12.44 9.19
C GLU A 120 0.52 11.91 10.43
N ILE A 121 1.84 11.78 10.34
CA ILE A 121 2.67 11.17 11.41
C ILE A 121 3.50 12.24 12.14
N GLY A 122 4.00 13.25 11.42
CA GLY A 122 4.87 14.29 11.97
C GLY A 122 6.25 13.79 12.39
N LYS A 123 6.63 12.60 11.93
CA LYS A 123 7.93 11.96 12.22
C LYS A 123 8.43 11.21 10.99
N ARG A 124 9.77 11.16 10.84
CA ARG A 124 10.39 10.32 9.82
C ARG A 124 10.33 8.86 10.23
N PRO A 125 10.01 7.95 9.31
CA PRO A 125 10.09 6.52 9.59
C PRO A 125 11.55 6.09 9.82
N VAL A 126 11.75 5.09 10.64
CA VAL A 126 13.07 4.46 10.84
C VAL A 126 13.24 3.22 9.98
N LEU A 127 12.14 2.63 9.53
CA LEU A 127 12.13 1.53 8.58
C LEU A 127 11.12 1.85 7.48
N ALA A 128 11.50 1.62 6.23
CA ALA A 128 10.64 1.76 5.08
C ALA A 128 10.76 0.53 4.17
N PHE A 129 9.62 -0.01 3.75
CA PHE A 129 9.52 -1.16 2.86
C PHE A 129 8.71 -0.80 1.63
N GLY A 130 9.16 -1.20 0.46
CA GLY A 130 8.46 -0.94 -0.79
C GLY A 130 8.80 -1.95 -1.88
N ASN A 131 8.13 -1.84 -3.03
CA ASN A 131 8.32 -2.74 -4.16
C ASN A 131 8.31 -2.04 -5.52
N SER A 132 8.15 -0.73 -5.54
CA SER A 132 8.01 0.03 -6.79
C SER A 132 8.74 1.37 -6.75
N GLY A 133 8.98 1.94 -7.92
CA GLY A 133 9.59 3.28 -8.03
C GLY A 133 8.78 4.39 -7.34
N SER A 134 7.48 4.21 -7.15
CA SER A 134 6.65 5.17 -6.43
C SER A 134 6.95 5.23 -4.92
N ASP A 135 7.66 4.23 -4.38
CA ASP A 135 8.04 4.16 -2.97
C ASP A 135 9.36 4.86 -2.67
N THR A 136 10.15 5.17 -3.71
CA THR A 136 11.49 5.78 -3.58
C THR A 136 11.48 7.04 -2.72
N SER A 137 10.47 7.90 -2.87
CA SER A 137 10.39 9.12 -2.05
C SER A 137 10.23 8.84 -0.56
N MET A 138 9.44 7.83 -0.21
CA MET A 138 9.28 7.37 1.17
C MET A 138 10.59 6.80 1.72
N MET A 139 11.32 6.02 0.90
CA MET A 139 12.64 5.48 1.26
C MET A 139 13.63 6.60 1.53
N ASN A 140 13.75 7.56 0.60
CA ASN A 140 14.63 8.73 0.75
C ASN A 140 14.26 9.58 1.97
N TYR A 141 12.95 9.67 2.28
CA TYR A 141 12.49 10.41 3.45
C TYR A 141 12.89 9.74 4.76
N ALA A 142 12.89 8.41 4.81
CA ALA A 142 13.41 7.64 5.95
C ALA A 142 14.92 7.82 6.11
N LEU A 143 15.67 7.70 5.02
CA LEU A 143 17.15 7.77 5.01
C LEU A 143 17.71 9.20 5.07
N ASP A 144 16.87 10.21 5.10
CA ASP A 144 17.31 11.61 5.14
C ASP A 144 18.20 11.89 6.37
N LYS A 145 19.30 12.59 6.15
CA LYS A 145 20.29 12.94 7.19
C LYS A 145 19.69 13.71 8.38
N ARG A 146 18.54 14.32 8.20
CA ARG A 146 17.78 15.01 9.26
C ARG A 146 16.93 14.06 10.11
N ASN A 147 16.89 12.77 9.78
CA ASN A 147 16.27 11.78 10.66
C ASN A 147 17.15 11.67 11.92
N PRO A 148 16.60 11.91 13.13
CA PRO A 148 17.40 11.86 14.35
C PRO A 148 17.76 10.43 14.77
N TYR A 149 17.20 9.43 14.11
CA TYR A 149 17.42 8.02 14.41
C TYR A 149 18.07 7.29 13.25
N PRO A 150 18.84 6.22 13.51
CA PRO A 150 19.24 5.29 12.46
C PRO A 150 18.02 4.79 11.69
N ALA A 151 18.12 4.74 10.38
CA ALA A 151 17.03 4.31 9.52
C ALA A 151 17.53 3.41 8.39
N GLU A 152 16.66 2.50 7.95
CA GLU A 152 16.90 1.59 6.84
C GLU A 152 15.72 1.55 5.88
N ALA A 153 16.01 1.30 4.61
CA ALA A 153 15.02 1.18 3.56
C ALA A 153 15.23 -0.12 2.78
N TYR A 154 14.14 -0.84 2.56
CA TYR A 154 14.14 -2.16 1.93
C TYR A 154 13.27 -2.15 0.69
N MET A 155 13.82 -2.64 -0.44
CA MET A 155 13.09 -2.71 -1.70
C MET A 155 12.97 -4.15 -2.17
N ILE A 156 11.74 -4.64 -2.26
CA ILE A 156 11.44 -5.97 -2.80
C ILE A 156 11.62 -5.92 -4.31
N VAL A 157 12.46 -6.81 -4.83
CA VAL A 157 12.64 -7.05 -6.26
C VAL A 157 11.68 -8.15 -6.68
N ALA A 158 10.77 -7.85 -7.60
CA ALA A 158 9.82 -8.80 -8.15
C ALA A 158 10.51 -9.65 -9.24
N ASP A 159 11.36 -10.59 -8.82
CA ASP A 159 12.20 -11.44 -9.67
C ASP A 159 11.74 -12.91 -9.75
N ASP A 160 10.58 -13.24 -9.18
CA ASP A 160 10.02 -14.59 -9.23
C ASP A 160 8.86 -14.68 -10.23
N SER A 161 9.13 -15.22 -11.41
CA SER A 161 8.10 -15.44 -12.43
C SER A 161 7.34 -16.76 -12.28
N VAL A 162 7.77 -17.63 -11.37
CA VAL A 162 7.15 -18.94 -11.14
C VAL A 162 6.05 -18.84 -10.08
N ARG A 163 6.39 -18.32 -8.91
CA ARG A 163 5.48 -18.21 -7.76
C ARG A 163 4.70 -16.90 -7.75
N GLU A 164 5.18 -15.89 -8.52
CA GLU A 164 4.59 -14.58 -8.69
C GLU A 164 4.74 -14.12 -10.15
N TRP A 165 4.19 -12.98 -10.55
CA TRP A 165 4.33 -12.40 -11.89
C TRP A 165 5.57 -11.51 -12.04
N GLY A 166 6.55 -11.68 -11.19
CA GLY A 166 7.78 -10.89 -11.19
C GLY A 166 8.67 -11.22 -12.37
N THR A 167 9.05 -10.19 -13.13
CA THR A 167 9.96 -10.31 -14.30
C THR A 167 11.18 -9.40 -14.19
N GLN A 168 11.40 -8.80 -13.00
CA GLN A 168 12.52 -7.90 -12.80
C GLN A 168 13.85 -8.69 -12.80
N ASN A 169 14.87 -8.08 -13.41
CA ASN A 169 16.21 -8.64 -13.37
C ASN A 169 16.87 -8.31 -12.02
N TRP A 170 17.21 -9.35 -11.27
CA TRP A 170 17.81 -9.21 -9.95
C TRP A 170 19.12 -8.41 -9.96
N ASP A 171 20.07 -8.78 -10.83
CA ASP A 171 21.40 -8.16 -10.83
C ASP A 171 21.30 -6.66 -11.10
N LYS A 172 20.47 -6.28 -12.07
CA LYS A 172 20.23 -4.88 -12.41
C LYS A 172 19.53 -4.14 -11.27
N LYS A 173 18.40 -4.67 -10.77
CA LYS A 173 17.58 -3.98 -9.76
C LYS A 173 18.26 -3.91 -8.40
N SER A 174 18.97 -4.98 -8.00
CA SER A 174 19.70 -4.95 -6.74
C SER A 174 20.87 -3.96 -6.76
N ALA A 175 21.54 -3.80 -7.90
CA ALA A 175 22.59 -2.80 -8.06
C ALA A 175 22.02 -1.37 -7.98
N GLU A 176 20.93 -1.09 -8.73
CA GLU A 176 20.24 0.20 -8.70
C GLU A 176 19.78 0.59 -7.28
N TYR A 177 19.21 -0.33 -6.52
CA TYR A 177 18.72 -0.06 -5.17
C TYR A 177 19.87 0.15 -4.18
N LYS A 178 20.95 -0.65 -4.27
CA LYS A 178 22.13 -0.46 -3.43
C LYS A 178 22.81 0.89 -3.68
N GLU A 179 22.88 1.34 -4.93
CA GLU A 179 23.40 2.67 -5.28
C GLU A 179 22.58 3.80 -4.64
N GLN A 180 21.28 3.59 -4.48
CA GLN A 180 20.37 4.53 -3.79
C GLN A 180 20.39 4.39 -2.26
N GLY A 181 21.18 3.46 -1.72
CA GLY A 181 21.28 3.23 -0.28
C GLY A 181 20.19 2.31 0.29
N TYR A 182 19.43 1.61 -0.56
CA TYR A 182 18.40 0.67 -0.12
C TYR A 182 18.97 -0.76 -0.02
N THR A 183 18.39 -1.56 0.84
CA THR A 183 18.63 -3.00 0.91
C THR A 183 17.64 -3.72 -0.01
N PRO A 184 18.09 -4.33 -1.12
CA PRO A 184 17.22 -5.10 -1.99
C PRO A 184 16.92 -6.47 -1.38
N ILE A 185 15.66 -6.92 -1.56
CA ILE A 185 15.17 -8.25 -1.16
C ILE A 185 14.71 -8.98 -2.41
N SER A 186 15.28 -10.16 -2.69
CA SER A 186 14.85 -11.00 -3.82
C SER A 186 13.62 -11.82 -3.43
N MET A 187 12.53 -11.61 -4.14
CA MET A 187 11.34 -12.44 -3.92
C MET A 187 11.62 -13.92 -4.22
N LYS A 188 12.44 -14.18 -5.23
CA LYS A 188 12.81 -15.54 -5.66
C LYS A 188 13.69 -16.26 -4.65
N ASN A 189 14.70 -15.57 -4.09
CA ASN A 189 15.75 -16.19 -3.29
C ASN A 189 15.54 -16.04 -1.78
N ASP A 190 14.97 -14.91 -1.35
CA ASP A 190 14.82 -14.58 0.07
C ASP A 190 13.45 -14.98 0.63
N PHE A 191 12.42 -15.11 -0.22
CA PHE A 191 11.11 -15.58 0.21
C PHE A 191 11.04 -17.11 0.10
N LYS A 192 11.02 -17.80 1.24
CA LYS A 192 10.79 -19.25 1.29
C LYS A 192 9.41 -19.60 0.73
N GLN A 193 8.42 -18.82 1.07
CA GLN A 193 7.03 -18.92 0.63
C GLN A 193 6.50 -17.51 0.37
N ILE A 194 5.75 -17.30 -0.71
CA ILE A 194 5.22 -15.96 -1.05
C ILE A 194 3.88 -15.71 -0.36
N TYR A 195 2.95 -16.63 -0.48
CA TYR A 195 1.60 -16.53 0.06
C TYR A 195 1.34 -17.61 1.13
N LYS A 196 0.28 -17.44 1.92
CA LYS A 196 -0.18 -18.47 2.85
C LYS A 196 -0.58 -19.75 2.11
N ASP A 197 -0.63 -20.87 2.83
CA ASP A 197 -1.03 -22.16 2.28
C ASP A 197 -2.38 -22.08 1.57
N GLY A 198 -2.46 -22.74 0.41
CA GLY A 198 -3.67 -22.77 -0.41
C GLY A 198 -3.90 -21.51 -1.28
N ILE A 199 -2.98 -20.54 -1.23
CA ILE A 199 -3.02 -19.38 -2.10
C ILE A 199 -1.88 -19.46 -3.11
N GLU A 200 -2.25 -19.42 -4.38
CA GLU A 200 -1.32 -19.40 -5.51
C GLU A 200 -1.66 -18.24 -6.43
N LYS A 201 -0.67 -17.76 -7.20
CA LYS A 201 -0.96 -16.77 -8.23
C LYS A 201 -1.94 -17.37 -9.25
N GLY A 202 -2.98 -16.61 -9.59
CA GLY A 202 -3.87 -16.96 -10.69
C GLY A 202 -3.19 -16.78 -12.05
N GLU A 203 -3.90 -17.11 -13.13
CA GLU A 203 -3.42 -16.80 -14.48
C GLU A 203 -3.36 -15.27 -14.67
N LYS A 204 -2.29 -14.80 -15.31
CA LYS A 204 -2.13 -13.39 -15.63
C LYS A 204 -3.15 -13.00 -16.70
N GLN A 205 -4.11 -12.17 -16.34
CA GLN A 205 -5.17 -11.73 -17.26
C GLN A 205 -4.86 -10.41 -17.96
N TYR A 206 -3.69 -9.88 -17.81
CA TYR A 206 -3.28 -8.70 -18.54
C TYR A 206 -2.91 -9.11 -19.97
N ASP A 207 -3.74 -8.71 -20.91
CA ASP A 207 -3.41 -8.72 -22.33
C ASP A 207 -2.70 -7.39 -22.63
N PRO A 208 -1.40 -7.38 -22.91
CA PRO A 208 -0.68 -6.16 -23.25
C PRO A 208 -1.19 -5.52 -24.54
N ASP A 209 -1.83 -6.28 -25.40
CA ASP A 209 -2.34 -5.80 -26.70
C ASP A 209 -3.78 -5.21 -26.57
N ALA A 210 -4.47 -5.43 -25.45
CA ALA A 210 -5.80 -4.87 -25.22
C ALA A 210 -5.79 -3.36 -24.87
N SER A 211 -4.63 -2.75 -24.62
CA SER A 211 -4.51 -1.34 -24.27
C SER A 211 -4.46 -0.39 -25.48
N GLU A 212 -4.40 -0.90 -26.70
CA GLU A 212 -4.34 -0.07 -27.91
C GLU A 212 -5.70 0.17 -28.60
N SER A 213 -6.82 -0.27 -27.99
CA SER A 213 -8.15 -0.18 -28.59
C SER A 213 -9.16 0.70 -27.82
N VAL A 214 -8.69 1.78 -27.18
CA VAL A 214 -9.58 2.84 -26.62
C VAL A 214 -9.08 4.22 -27.04
#